data_f26ba9672e5f6095c4eb2d53c1cdf9f9
#
_entry.id   f26ba9672e5f6095c4eb2d53c1cdf9f9
#
_cell.length_a   1.000
_cell.length_b   1.000
_cell.length_c   1.000
_cell.angle_alpha   90.00
_cell.angle_beta   90.00
_cell.angle_gamma   90.00
#
_symmetry.space_group_name_H-M   'P 1'
#
loop_
_entity.id
_entity.type
_entity.pdbx_description
1 polymer ?
#
loop_
_entity_poly.entity_id
_entity_poly.type
_entity_poly.pdbx_seq_one_letter_code
_entity_poly.pdbx_strand_id
1 'polypeptide(L)'
;EDFIRDPLDSEESARIEYDEDTGYSLIIIDLPIVNSTNRRVLSFVTIPLGIIIGNGIVMTVCDAENEFLENFAKQEDINLKFHSRFALEILTTIANHYNRNLRLLNKSRIRIERELKNNITNKQLFKLMEVEKSLVYFLAALKGNDTIIKKLFRLPAIKRFEEDEELLEDLVIENNQAIETTELHQRILESITSSYASLLSNDMNNIMKTLTLFTVLLTLPT
;
A
#
# COMPACT_ATOMS: atom_id res chain seq x y z
N GLU A 1 -6.69 25.30 -11.90
CA GLU A 1 -6.02 25.43 -10.57
C GLU A 1 -6.29 24.21 -9.72
N ASP A 2 -7.53 23.69 -9.68
CA ASP A 2 -7.93 22.56 -8.83
C ASP A 2 -7.17 21.27 -9.19
N PHE A 3 -6.97 20.97 -10.48
CA PHE A 3 -6.21 19.80 -10.94
C PHE A 3 -4.75 19.72 -10.43
N ILE A 4 -4.15 20.87 -10.08
CA ILE A 4 -2.82 20.91 -9.47
C ILE A 4 -2.92 20.86 -7.94
N ARG A 5 -3.98 21.43 -7.37
CA ARG A 5 -4.16 21.52 -5.93
C ARG A 5 -4.61 20.19 -5.31
N ASP A 6 -5.56 19.51 -5.95
CA ASP A 6 -6.15 18.29 -5.41
C ASP A 6 -5.12 17.18 -5.14
N PRO A 7 -4.17 16.85 -6.06
CA PRO A 7 -3.15 15.85 -5.77
C PRO A 7 -2.15 16.24 -4.66
N LEU A 8 -2.16 17.49 -4.20
CA LEU A 8 -1.33 17.96 -3.08
C LEU A 8 -2.01 17.77 -1.72
N ASP A 9 -3.30 17.38 -1.71
CA ASP A 9 -4.00 17.02 -0.48
C ASP A 9 -3.75 15.53 -0.18
N SER A 10 -3.08 15.26 0.93
CA SER A 10 -2.73 13.89 1.34
C SER A 10 -3.94 12.99 1.62
N GLU A 11 -5.14 13.55 1.80
CA GLU A 11 -6.39 12.82 2.05
C GLU A 11 -7.23 12.64 0.78
N GLU A 12 -6.74 13.11 -0.38
CA GLU A 12 -7.48 13.02 -1.63
C GLU A 12 -7.60 11.56 -2.09
N SER A 13 -8.77 11.21 -2.62
CA SER A 13 -9.09 9.85 -3.05
C SER A 13 -8.81 9.63 -4.54
N ALA A 14 -8.43 8.40 -4.90
CA ALA A 14 -8.24 8.00 -6.28
C ALA A 14 -9.50 8.24 -7.14
N ARG A 15 -9.39 9.05 -8.18
CA ARG A 15 -10.47 9.40 -9.11
C ARG A 15 -9.96 9.81 -10.49
N ILE A 16 -10.89 9.86 -11.43
CA ILE A 16 -10.66 10.48 -12.75
C ILE A 16 -11.66 11.62 -12.95
N GLU A 17 -11.19 12.67 -13.60
CA GLU A 17 -11.97 13.85 -13.90
C GLU A 17 -11.61 14.41 -15.28
N TYR A 18 -12.58 15.00 -15.97
CA TYR A 18 -12.37 15.68 -17.24
C TYR A 18 -13.02 17.05 -17.19
N ASP A 19 -12.24 18.05 -17.51
CA ASP A 19 -12.70 19.44 -17.62
C ASP A 19 -12.97 19.77 -19.11
N GLU A 20 -14.25 19.93 -19.45
CA GLU A 20 -14.69 20.20 -20.81
C GLU A 20 -14.24 21.59 -21.31
N ASP A 21 -14.12 22.57 -20.41
CA ASP A 21 -13.76 23.95 -20.76
C ASP A 21 -12.27 24.05 -21.15
N THR A 22 -11.41 23.35 -20.45
CA THR A 22 -9.96 23.40 -20.68
C THR A 22 -9.44 22.23 -21.52
N GLY A 23 -10.21 21.14 -21.64
CA GLY A 23 -9.82 19.92 -22.35
C GLY A 23 -8.76 19.07 -21.64
N TYR A 24 -8.52 19.31 -20.34
CA TYR A 24 -7.61 18.51 -19.53
C TYR A 24 -8.33 17.36 -18.82
N SER A 25 -7.65 16.24 -18.70
CA SER A 25 -8.05 15.10 -17.88
C SER A 25 -7.13 15.00 -16.68
N LEU A 26 -7.70 14.72 -15.51
CA LEU A 26 -6.98 14.44 -14.29
C LEU A 26 -7.20 12.97 -13.90
N ILE A 27 -6.12 12.30 -13.58
CA ILE A 27 -6.11 10.95 -12.99
C ILE A 27 -5.41 11.09 -11.64
N ILE A 28 -6.11 10.83 -10.54
CA ILE A 28 -5.52 10.73 -9.20
C ILE A 28 -5.45 9.26 -8.83
N ILE A 29 -4.26 8.80 -8.48
CA ILE A 29 -3.97 7.44 -8.04
C ILE A 29 -3.13 7.47 -6.78
N ASP A 30 -3.20 6.40 -5.99
CA ASP A 30 -2.40 6.28 -4.79
C ASP A 30 -1.05 5.60 -5.08
N LEU A 31 0.02 6.20 -4.58
CA LEU A 31 1.40 5.72 -4.68
C LEU A 31 1.94 5.31 -3.31
N PRO A 32 2.55 4.11 -3.15
CA PRO A 32 3.16 3.70 -1.90
C PRO A 32 4.52 4.36 -1.70
N ILE A 33 4.72 4.97 -0.54
CA ILE A 33 6.01 5.53 -0.12
C ILE A 33 6.44 4.98 1.24
N VAL A 34 7.75 5.00 1.49
CA VAL A 34 8.29 4.60 2.80
C VAL A 34 7.89 5.62 3.86
N ASN A 35 7.33 5.14 4.97
CA ASN A 35 7.04 5.99 6.12
C ASN A 35 8.33 6.39 6.84
N SER A 36 8.80 7.61 6.60
CA SER A 36 10.02 8.16 7.19
C SER A 36 9.90 8.48 8.69
N THR A 37 8.66 8.57 9.21
CA THR A 37 8.39 8.93 10.61
C THR A 37 8.83 7.82 11.57
N ASN A 38 8.79 6.56 11.14
CA ASN A 38 9.17 5.42 11.96
C ASN A 38 10.41 4.69 11.42
N ARG A 39 11.60 5.19 11.78
CA ARG A 39 12.88 4.59 11.35
C ARG A 39 13.19 3.20 11.95
N ARG A 40 12.37 2.71 12.89
CA ARG A 40 12.65 1.44 13.61
C ARG A 40 12.06 0.21 12.92
N VAL A 41 11.07 0.41 12.07
CA VAL A 41 10.36 -0.66 11.35
C VAL A 41 10.10 -0.18 9.93
N LEU A 42 10.32 -1.06 8.95
CA LEU A 42 9.90 -0.79 7.59
C LEU A 42 8.37 -0.74 7.55
N SER A 43 7.82 0.42 7.30
CA SER A 43 6.41 0.67 7.11
C SER A 43 6.18 1.61 5.93
N PHE A 44 5.00 1.58 5.37
CA PHE A 44 4.62 2.36 4.20
C PHE A 44 3.33 3.12 4.49
N VAL A 45 3.18 4.23 3.80
CA VAL A 45 1.94 4.98 3.65
C VAL A 45 1.66 5.17 2.17
N THR A 46 0.48 5.60 1.82
CA THR A 46 0.11 5.96 0.44
C THR A 46 -0.10 7.45 0.33
N ILE A 47 0.26 8.01 -0.80
CA ILE A 47 0.07 9.42 -1.12
C ILE A 47 -0.58 9.54 -2.49
N PRO A 48 -1.40 10.58 -2.74
CA PRO A 48 -1.95 10.86 -4.05
C PRO A 48 -0.86 11.24 -5.05
N LEU A 49 -1.00 10.74 -6.26
CA LEU A 49 -0.25 11.15 -7.44
C LEU A 49 -1.24 11.58 -8.51
N GLY A 50 -1.22 12.85 -8.88
CA GLY A 50 -1.98 13.39 -9.99
C GLY A 50 -1.24 13.23 -11.31
N ILE A 51 -1.95 12.76 -12.34
CA ILE A 51 -1.50 12.74 -13.73
C ILE A 51 -2.46 13.60 -14.52
N ILE A 52 -1.98 14.73 -15.02
CA ILE A 52 -2.77 15.68 -15.82
C ILE A 52 -2.39 15.52 -17.28
N ILE A 53 -3.38 15.28 -18.13
CA ILE A 53 -3.20 15.04 -19.57
C ILE A 53 -4.11 15.96 -20.35
N GLY A 54 -3.57 16.69 -21.31
CA GLY A 54 -4.34 17.56 -22.23
C GLY A 54 -3.43 18.45 -23.06
N ASN A 55 -3.95 18.94 -24.20
CA ASN A 55 -3.26 19.89 -25.08
C ASN A 55 -1.81 19.51 -25.47
N GLY A 56 -1.52 18.21 -25.59
CA GLY A 56 -0.18 17.70 -25.91
C GLY A 56 0.80 17.71 -24.74
N ILE A 57 0.32 17.95 -23.52
CA ILE A 57 1.13 17.99 -22.29
C ILE A 57 0.71 16.85 -21.38
N VAL A 58 1.69 16.23 -20.73
CA VAL A 58 1.50 15.32 -19.59
C VAL A 58 2.28 15.89 -18.41
N MET A 59 1.61 16.02 -17.27
CA MET A 59 2.21 16.53 -16.05
C MET A 59 1.88 15.58 -14.89
N THR A 60 2.86 15.31 -14.04
CA THR A 60 2.64 14.61 -12.76
C THR A 60 2.77 15.58 -11.61
N VAL A 61 1.88 15.46 -10.61
CA VAL A 61 1.83 16.32 -9.42
C VAL A 61 1.78 15.43 -8.17
N CYS A 62 2.64 15.71 -7.19
CA CYS A 62 2.72 14.97 -5.95
C CYS A 62 3.24 15.89 -4.84
N ASP A 63 2.73 15.76 -3.60
CA ASP A 63 3.13 16.59 -2.46
C ASP A 63 4.51 16.22 -1.87
N ALA A 64 5.06 15.06 -2.19
CA ALA A 64 6.33 14.60 -1.64
C ALA A 64 7.37 14.32 -2.73
N GLU A 65 8.62 14.72 -2.46
CA GLU A 65 9.76 14.17 -3.19
C GLU A 65 9.78 12.65 -3.02
N ASN A 66 9.71 11.92 -4.12
CA ASN A 66 9.74 10.47 -4.06
C ASN A 66 10.65 9.87 -5.13
N GLU A 67 11.43 8.90 -4.67
CA GLU A 67 12.40 8.17 -5.48
C GLU A 67 11.73 7.43 -6.67
N PHE A 68 10.44 7.10 -6.54
CA PHE A 68 9.69 6.45 -7.61
C PHE A 68 9.58 7.35 -8.85
N LEU A 69 9.11 8.60 -8.68
CA LEU A 69 8.97 9.54 -9.81
C LEU A 69 10.32 9.91 -10.42
N GLU A 70 11.35 10.09 -9.58
CA GLU A 70 12.70 10.34 -10.09
C GLU A 70 13.23 9.19 -10.93
N ASN A 71 13.03 7.95 -10.48
CA ASN A 71 13.47 6.76 -11.20
C ASN A 71 12.63 6.53 -12.46
N PHE A 72 11.32 6.80 -12.38
CA PHE A 72 10.44 6.72 -13.54
C PHE A 72 10.87 7.74 -14.62
N ALA A 73 11.10 8.99 -14.25
CA ALA A 73 11.54 10.05 -15.18
C ALA A 73 12.90 9.80 -15.85
N LYS A 74 13.76 8.95 -15.25
CA LYS A 74 15.06 8.57 -15.81
C LYS A 74 15.00 7.40 -16.81
N GLN A 75 13.84 6.78 -17.00
CA GLN A 75 13.68 5.70 -17.97
C GLN A 75 13.74 6.26 -19.40
N GLU A 76 14.61 5.70 -20.23
CA GLU A 76 14.84 6.18 -21.61
C GLU A 76 13.70 5.76 -22.57
N ASP A 77 12.92 4.75 -22.22
CA ASP A 77 11.94 4.13 -23.09
C ASP A 77 10.50 4.68 -22.94
N ILE A 78 10.30 5.75 -22.15
CA ILE A 78 8.96 6.32 -21.92
C ILE A 78 8.44 6.99 -23.20
N ASN A 79 7.32 6.50 -23.72
CA ASN A 79 6.72 7.07 -24.92
C ASN A 79 5.74 8.21 -24.57
N LEU A 80 6.23 9.44 -24.57
CA LEU A 80 5.44 10.64 -24.29
C LEU A 80 4.53 11.09 -25.46
N LYS A 81 4.66 10.48 -26.66
CA LYS A 81 3.84 10.83 -27.82
C LYS A 81 2.40 10.32 -27.69
N PHE A 82 2.22 9.22 -26.98
CA PHE A 82 0.92 8.59 -26.77
C PHE A 82 0.53 8.67 -25.30
N HIS A 83 -0.39 9.58 -25.00
CA HIS A 83 -0.85 9.83 -23.61
C HIS A 83 -1.45 8.56 -22.95
N SER A 84 -2.17 7.74 -23.74
CA SER A 84 -2.71 6.46 -23.28
C SER A 84 -1.60 5.51 -22.83
N ARG A 85 -0.57 5.35 -23.65
CA ARG A 85 0.57 4.48 -23.34
C ARG A 85 1.32 4.97 -22.11
N PHE A 86 1.59 6.27 -22.03
CA PHE A 86 2.20 6.86 -20.83
C PHE A 86 1.39 6.57 -19.57
N ALA A 87 0.04 6.75 -19.61
CA ALA A 87 -0.81 6.46 -18.46
C ALA A 87 -0.77 4.98 -18.06
N LEU A 88 -0.77 4.06 -19.02
CA LEU A 88 -0.64 2.63 -18.75
C LEU A 88 0.73 2.27 -18.19
N GLU A 89 1.81 2.81 -18.76
CA GLU A 89 3.19 2.55 -18.31
C GLU A 89 3.43 3.02 -16.87
N ILE A 90 2.97 4.23 -16.50
CA ILE A 90 3.12 4.73 -15.13
C ILE A 90 2.26 3.92 -14.15
N LEU A 91 1.02 3.57 -14.51
CA LEU A 91 0.14 2.74 -13.68
C LEU A 91 0.72 1.33 -13.47
N THR A 92 1.25 0.71 -14.52
CA THR A 92 1.90 -0.60 -14.45
C THR A 92 3.14 -0.54 -13.55
N THR A 93 3.93 0.53 -13.67
CA THR A 93 5.11 0.73 -12.82
C THR A 93 4.72 0.91 -11.35
N ILE A 94 3.59 1.58 -11.06
CA ILE A 94 3.04 1.72 -9.70
C ILE A 94 2.56 0.36 -9.16
N ALA A 95 1.83 -0.42 -9.95
CA ALA A 95 1.39 -1.76 -9.54
C ALA A 95 2.59 -2.67 -9.21
N ASN A 96 3.63 -2.65 -10.03
CA ASN A 96 4.88 -3.35 -9.78
C ASN A 96 5.60 -2.83 -8.52
N HIS A 97 5.52 -1.53 -8.24
CA HIS A 97 6.08 -0.93 -7.02
C HIS A 97 5.35 -1.44 -5.77
N TYR A 98 4.01 -1.55 -5.80
CA TYR A 98 3.25 -2.22 -4.72
C TYR A 98 3.70 -3.66 -4.52
N ASN A 99 3.79 -4.46 -5.58
CA ASN A 99 4.23 -5.85 -5.51
C ASN A 99 5.64 -6.00 -4.91
N ARG A 100 6.56 -5.10 -5.27
CA ARG A 100 7.91 -5.04 -4.67
C ARG A 100 7.86 -4.73 -3.17
N ASN A 101 7.08 -3.74 -2.77
CA ASN A 101 6.96 -3.32 -1.37
C ASN A 101 6.24 -4.37 -0.52
N LEU A 102 5.25 -5.09 -1.06
CA LEU A 102 4.62 -6.24 -0.41
C LEU A 102 5.64 -7.35 -0.10
N ARG A 103 6.57 -7.63 -1.02
CA ARG A 103 7.66 -8.58 -0.77
C ARG A 103 8.57 -8.12 0.38
N LEU A 104 8.84 -6.81 0.49
CA LEU A 104 9.64 -6.25 1.60
C LEU A 104 8.89 -6.32 2.93
N LEU A 105 7.59 -5.98 2.95
CA LEU A 105 6.74 -6.12 4.14
C LEU A 105 6.67 -7.57 4.61
N ASN A 106 6.52 -8.53 3.70
CA ASN A 106 6.50 -9.95 4.05
C ASN A 106 7.82 -10.41 4.66
N LYS A 107 8.96 -9.99 4.12
CA LYS A 107 10.27 -10.27 4.73
C LYS A 107 10.39 -9.68 6.13
N SER A 108 9.89 -8.46 6.34
CA SER A 108 9.86 -7.81 7.65
C SER A 108 8.98 -8.59 8.64
N ARG A 109 7.76 -8.96 8.24
CA ARG A 109 6.84 -9.80 9.03
C ARG A 109 7.48 -11.10 9.47
N ILE A 110 8.08 -11.86 8.55
CA ILE A 110 8.74 -13.15 8.87
C ILE A 110 9.86 -12.95 9.89
N ARG A 111 10.64 -11.88 9.79
CA ARG A 111 11.69 -11.57 10.75
C ARG A 111 11.12 -11.29 12.14
N ILE A 112 10.07 -10.45 12.21
CA ILE A 112 9.41 -10.12 13.49
C ILE A 112 8.79 -11.37 14.12
N GLU A 113 8.17 -12.24 13.32
CA GLU A 113 7.60 -13.51 13.79
C GLU A 113 8.66 -14.42 14.42
N ARG A 114 9.86 -14.51 13.81
CA ARG A 114 10.98 -15.26 14.41
C ARG A 114 11.46 -14.66 15.74
N GLU A 115 11.50 -13.32 15.84
CA GLU A 115 11.83 -12.63 17.09
C GLU A 115 10.79 -12.96 18.18
N LEU A 116 9.48 -12.97 17.83
CA LEU A 116 8.39 -13.28 18.75
C LEU A 116 8.45 -14.73 19.29
N LYS A 117 8.84 -15.70 18.45
CA LYS A 117 8.99 -17.10 18.88
C LYS A 117 10.05 -17.27 19.99
N ASN A 118 11.06 -16.41 20.01
CA ASN A 118 12.12 -16.47 21.00
C ASN A 118 11.76 -15.71 22.28
N ASN A 119 11.08 -14.59 22.17
CA ASN A 119 10.64 -13.78 23.30
C ASN A 119 9.50 -12.84 22.88
N ILE A 120 8.35 -12.98 23.51
CA ILE A 120 7.19 -12.12 23.26
C ILE A 120 7.37 -10.80 24.00
N THR A 121 7.54 -9.72 23.27
CA THR A 121 7.61 -8.37 23.86
C THR A 121 6.67 -7.40 23.14
N ASN A 122 6.21 -6.38 23.85
CA ASN A 122 5.38 -5.31 23.27
C ASN A 122 6.06 -4.65 22.06
N LYS A 123 7.39 -4.60 22.04
CA LYS A 123 8.14 -4.03 20.92
C LYS A 123 7.92 -4.76 19.61
N GLN A 124 7.90 -6.10 19.62
CA GLN A 124 7.63 -6.89 18.42
C GLN A 124 6.17 -6.77 17.98
N LEU A 125 5.24 -6.72 18.93
CA LEU A 125 3.82 -6.49 18.62
C LEU A 125 3.62 -5.13 17.95
N PHE A 126 4.25 -4.06 18.45
CA PHE A 126 4.24 -2.77 17.77
C PHE A 126 4.79 -2.82 16.35
N LYS A 127 5.86 -3.60 16.11
CA LYS A 127 6.39 -3.78 14.77
C LYS A 127 5.39 -4.49 13.84
N LEU A 128 4.65 -5.50 14.34
CA LEU A 128 3.59 -6.16 13.55
C LEU A 128 2.46 -5.19 13.22
N MET A 129 2.04 -4.35 14.17
CA MET A 129 1.02 -3.31 13.94
C MET A 129 1.43 -2.33 12.85
N GLU A 130 2.69 -1.95 12.75
CA GLU A 130 3.17 -1.06 11.67
C GLU A 130 3.14 -1.75 10.29
N VAL A 131 3.43 -3.05 10.25
CA VAL A 131 3.25 -3.86 9.02
C VAL A 131 1.77 -3.95 8.66
N GLU A 132 0.89 -4.16 9.64
CA GLU A 132 -0.56 -4.23 9.46
C GLU A 132 -1.12 -2.94 8.89
N LYS A 133 -0.75 -1.79 9.47
CA LYS A 133 -1.15 -0.47 8.95
C LYS A 133 -0.76 -0.29 7.49
N SER A 134 0.47 -0.67 7.14
CA SER A 134 0.94 -0.58 5.75
C SER A 134 0.10 -1.43 4.80
N LEU A 135 -0.30 -2.65 5.21
CA LEU A 135 -1.17 -3.51 4.42
C LEU A 135 -2.58 -2.94 4.28
N VAL A 136 -3.11 -2.28 5.33
CA VAL A 136 -4.42 -1.60 5.27
C VAL A 136 -4.39 -0.45 4.27
N TYR A 137 -3.37 0.41 4.32
CA TYR A 137 -3.20 1.48 3.33
C TYR A 137 -3.05 0.93 1.91
N PHE A 138 -2.24 -0.11 1.73
CA PHE A 138 -2.07 -0.73 0.41
C PHE A 138 -3.36 -1.30 -0.14
N LEU A 139 -4.15 -1.99 0.68
CA LEU A 139 -5.42 -2.57 0.22
C LEU A 139 -6.41 -1.49 -0.20
N ALA A 140 -6.56 -0.43 0.59
CA ALA A 140 -7.43 0.69 0.26
C ALA A 140 -7.01 1.37 -1.05
N ALA A 141 -5.73 1.69 -1.17
CA ALA A 141 -5.15 2.34 -2.34
C ALA A 141 -5.26 1.46 -3.61
N LEU A 142 -4.90 0.19 -3.53
CA LEU A 142 -4.98 -0.73 -4.67
C LEU A 142 -6.41 -0.92 -5.17
N LYS A 143 -7.41 -0.96 -4.28
CA LYS A 143 -8.84 -1.01 -4.66
C LYS A 143 -9.31 0.31 -5.28
N GLY A 144 -8.81 1.45 -4.80
CA GLY A 144 -9.01 2.74 -5.43
C GLY A 144 -8.43 2.78 -6.85
N ASN A 145 -7.17 2.40 -6.99
CA ASN A 145 -6.47 2.34 -8.27
C ASN A 145 -7.14 1.36 -9.26
N ASP A 146 -7.65 0.21 -8.80
CA ASP A 146 -8.42 -0.73 -9.63
C ASP A 146 -9.66 -0.06 -10.25
N THR A 147 -10.33 0.80 -9.48
CA THR A 147 -11.47 1.58 -9.98
C THR A 147 -11.04 2.56 -11.09
N ILE A 148 -9.87 3.17 -10.98
CA ILE A 148 -9.30 4.05 -11.98
C ILE A 148 -8.93 3.27 -13.25
N ILE A 149 -8.23 2.15 -13.10
CA ILE A 149 -7.83 1.28 -14.22
C ILE A 149 -9.06 0.89 -15.07
N LYS A 150 -10.16 0.48 -14.42
CA LYS A 150 -11.41 0.08 -15.09
C LYS A 150 -12.12 1.24 -15.80
N LYS A 151 -11.86 2.47 -15.42
CA LYS A 151 -12.49 3.67 -15.98
C LYS A 151 -11.58 4.47 -16.91
N LEU A 152 -10.32 4.10 -17.04
CA LEU A 152 -9.27 4.89 -17.70
C LEU A 152 -9.68 5.33 -19.13
N PHE A 153 -10.23 4.40 -19.91
CA PHE A 153 -10.65 4.68 -21.28
C PHE A 153 -11.97 5.48 -21.42
N ARG A 154 -12.53 5.95 -20.31
CA ARG A 154 -13.64 6.93 -20.34
C ARG A 154 -13.15 8.35 -20.50
N LEU A 155 -11.86 8.61 -20.28
CA LEU A 155 -11.25 9.91 -20.44
C LEU A 155 -11.03 10.20 -21.94
N PRO A 156 -11.46 11.36 -22.47
CA PRO A 156 -11.26 11.72 -23.88
C PRO A 156 -9.78 11.79 -24.29
N ALA A 157 -8.90 12.13 -23.35
CA ALA A 157 -7.46 12.20 -23.59
C ALA A 157 -6.81 10.81 -23.73
N ILE A 158 -7.48 9.74 -23.28
CA ILE A 158 -6.97 8.38 -23.30
C ILE A 158 -7.66 7.59 -24.41
N LYS A 159 -6.94 7.32 -25.48
CA LYS A 159 -7.43 6.52 -26.61
C LYS A 159 -7.02 5.06 -26.42
N ARG A 160 -7.91 4.15 -26.79
CA ARG A 160 -7.62 2.73 -26.80
C ARG A 160 -6.99 2.35 -28.15
N PHE A 161 -5.78 1.81 -28.13
CA PHE A 161 -5.08 1.26 -29.27
C PHE A 161 -4.93 -0.25 -29.08
N GLU A 162 -5.00 -1.04 -30.17
CA GLU A 162 -4.81 -2.49 -30.11
C GLU A 162 -3.43 -2.86 -29.51
N GLU A 163 -2.42 -2.07 -29.80
CA GLU A 163 -1.06 -2.25 -29.31
C GLU A 163 -0.91 -2.06 -27.79
N ASP A 164 -1.88 -1.39 -27.13
CA ASP A 164 -1.88 -1.14 -25.70
C ASP A 164 -2.75 -2.17 -24.93
N GLU A 165 -3.41 -3.10 -25.60
CA GLU A 165 -4.28 -4.09 -24.94
C GLU A 165 -3.50 -5.03 -24.04
N GLU A 166 -2.35 -5.53 -24.51
CA GLU A 166 -1.45 -6.39 -23.72
C GLU A 166 -0.97 -5.67 -22.45
N LEU A 167 -0.58 -4.39 -22.60
CA LEU A 167 -0.13 -3.57 -21.45
C LEU A 167 -1.25 -3.31 -20.46
N LEU A 168 -2.49 -3.15 -20.92
CA LEU A 168 -3.66 -3.03 -20.05
C LEU A 168 -3.97 -4.34 -19.33
N GLU A 169 -3.90 -5.48 -20.02
CA GLU A 169 -4.10 -6.79 -19.40
C GLU A 169 -3.05 -7.04 -18.31
N ASP A 170 -1.78 -6.77 -18.60
CA ASP A 170 -0.70 -6.88 -17.64
C ASP A 170 -0.92 -5.99 -16.42
N LEU A 171 -1.33 -4.73 -16.63
CA LEU A 171 -1.67 -3.82 -15.55
C LEU A 171 -2.78 -4.36 -14.65
N VAL A 172 -3.86 -4.89 -15.25
CA VAL A 172 -4.99 -5.47 -14.50
C VAL A 172 -4.53 -6.69 -13.71
N ILE A 173 -3.71 -7.56 -14.29
CA ILE A 173 -3.15 -8.75 -13.64
C ILE A 173 -2.27 -8.34 -12.46
N GLU A 174 -1.32 -7.43 -12.68
CA GLU A 174 -0.40 -6.97 -11.63
C GLU A 174 -1.12 -6.30 -10.46
N ASN A 175 -2.12 -5.46 -10.75
CA ASN A 175 -2.91 -4.80 -9.70
C ASN A 175 -3.75 -5.81 -8.90
N ASN A 176 -4.41 -6.76 -9.58
CA ASN A 176 -5.19 -7.82 -8.92
C ASN A 176 -4.29 -8.71 -8.06
N GLN A 177 -3.11 -9.09 -8.56
CA GLN A 177 -2.13 -9.85 -7.80
C GLN A 177 -1.67 -9.10 -6.54
N ALA A 178 -1.49 -7.79 -6.63
CA ALA A 178 -1.15 -6.97 -5.47
C ALA A 178 -2.28 -6.95 -4.44
N ILE A 179 -3.55 -6.83 -4.87
CA ILE A 179 -4.73 -6.89 -3.99
C ILE A 179 -4.79 -8.24 -3.26
N GLU A 180 -4.77 -9.35 -4.00
CA GLU A 180 -4.86 -10.70 -3.45
C GLU A 180 -3.70 -10.99 -2.47
N THR A 181 -2.49 -10.59 -2.84
CA THR A 181 -1.30 -10.73 -1.98
C THR A 181 -1.45 -9.92 -0.69
N THR A 182 -1.99 -8.70 -0.77
CA THR A 182 -2.23 -7.85 0.39
C THR A 182 -3.25 -8.48 1.33
N GLU A 183 -4.38 -8.96 0.80
CA GLU A 183 -5.42 -9.64 1.58
C GLU A 183 -4.90 -10.94 2.23
N LEU A 184 -4.06 -11.69 1.51
CA LEU A 184 -3.43 -12.89 2.07
C LEU A 184 -2.51 -12.52 3.24
N HIS A 185 -1.67 -11.49 3.09
CA HIS A 185 -0.76 -11.06 4.15
C HIS A 185 -1.51 -10.53 5.37
N GLN A 186 -2.63 -9.82 5.20
CA GLN A 186 -3.49 -9.39 6.31
C GLN A 186 -4.03 -10.59 7.10
N ARG A 187 -4.62 -11.58 6.41
CA ARG A 187 -5.13 -12.80 7.07
C ARG A 187 -4.05 -13.57 7.83
N ILE A 188 -2.84 -13.68 7.28
CA ILE A 188 -1.72 -14.30 7.97
C ILE A 188 -1.37 -13.51 9.23
N LEU A 189 -1.34 -12.20 9.16
CA LEU A 189 -0.98 -11.32 10.27
C LEU A 189 -2.02 -11.36 11.39
N GLU A 190 -3.31 -11.35 11.06
CA GLU A 190 -4.41 -11.56 12.00
C GLU A 190 -4.29 -12.90 12.73
N SER A 191 -3.98 -13.98 12.00
CA SER A 191 -3.76 -15.30 12.58
C SER A 191 -2.59 -15.31 13.56
N ILE A 192 -1.47 -14.67 13.19
CA ILE A 192 -0.30 -14.55 14.05
C ILE A 192 -0.67 -13.77 15.32
N THR A 193 -1.29 -12.61 15.21
CA THR A 193 -1.66 -11.75 16.34
C THR A 193 -2.62 -12.47 17.29
N SER A 194 -3.63 -13.16 16.77
CA SER A 194 -4.59 -13.94 17.55
C SER A 194 -3.91 -15.10 18.30
N SER A 195 -2.97 -15.79 17.65
CA SER A 195 -2.22 -16.88 18.26
C SER A 195 -1.36 -16.39 19.44
N TYR A 196 -0.67 -15.26 19.26
CA TYR A 196 0.14 -14.67 20.35
C TYR A 196 -0.71 -14.11 21.48
N ALA A 197 -1.88 -13.51 21.22
CA ALA A 197 -2.81 -13.09 22.25
C ALA A 197 -3.28 -14.29 23.11
N SER A 198 -3.58 -15.41 22.46
CA SER A 198 -3.98 -16.66 23.15
C SER A 198 -2.86 -17.22 24.01
N LEU A 199 -1.62 -17.22 23.54
CA LEU A 199 -0.44 -17.66 24.30
C LEU A 199 -0.23 -16.79 25.53
N LEU A 200 -0.27 -15.47 25.40
CA LEU A 200 -0.15 -14.52 26.52
C LEU A 200 -1.24 -14.74 27.58
N SER A 201 -2.49 -14.97 27.15
CA SER A 201 -3.60 -15.26 28.04
C SER A 201 -3.38 -16.57 28.81
N ASN A 202 -2.88 -17.60 28.14
CA ASN A 202 -2.59 -18.89 28.77
C ASN A 202 -1.45 -18.78 29.80
N ASP A 203 -0.37 -18.05 29.47
CA ASP A 203 0.74 -17.81 30.38
C ASP A 203 0.28 -17.05 31.65
N MET A 204 -0.58 -16.02 31.46
CA MET A 204 -1.15 -15.29 32.58
C MET A 204 -2.02 -16.18 33.48
N ASN A 205 -2.84 -17.07 32.89
CA ASN A 205 -3.63 -18.03 33.65
C ASN A 205 -2.74 -19.01 34.45
N ASN A 206 -1.63 -19.45 33.91
CA ASN A 206 -0.67 -20.33 34.59
C ASN A 206 0.01 -19.61 35.76
N ILE A 207 0.41 -18.34 35.59
CA ILE A 207 0.95 -17.50 36.67
C ILE A 207 -0.10 -17.31 37.77
N MET A 208 -1.35 -17.03 37.45
CA MET A 208 -2.46 -16.86 38.41
C MET A 208 -2.72 -18.17 39.18
N LYS A 209 -2.75 -19.32 38.50
CA LYS A 209 -2.88 -20.63 39.16
C LYS A 209 -1.76 -20.88 40.17
N THR A 210 -0.52 -20.59 39.77
CA THR A 210 0.66 -20.74 40.62
C THR A 210 0.59 -19.80 41.83
N LEU A 211 0.25 -18.54 41.63
CA LEU A 211 0.07 -17.57 42.70
C LEU A 211 -1.03 -17.98 43.69
N THR A 212 -2.18 -18.43 43.17
CA THR A 212 -3.29 -18.95 43.99
C THR A 212 -2.84 -20.15 44.84
N LEU A 213 -2.09 -21.09 44.25
CA LEU A 213 -1.56 -22.23 44.95
C LEU A 213 -0.62 -21.82 46.12
N PHE A 214 0.29 -20.87 45.88
CA PHE A 214 1.16 -20.33 46.93
C PHE A 214 0.34 -19.62 48.02
N THR A 215 -0.67 -18.84 47.64
CA THR A 215 -1.54 -18.16 48.60
C THR A 215 -2.27 -19.17 49.52
N VAL A 216 -2.85 -20.21 48.93
CA VAL A 216 -3.52 -21.30 49.70
C VAL A 216 -2.55 -22.01 50.63
N LEU A 217 -1.35 -22.35 50.16
CA LEU A 217 -0.32 -23.02 50.99
C LEU A 217 0.14 -22.12 52.15
N LEU A 218 0.23 -20.84 52.00
CA LEU A 218 0.65 -19.89 53.03
C LEU A 218 -0.46 -19.58 54.05
N THR A 219 -1.75 -19.71 53.66
CA THR A 219 -2.89 -19.41 54.53
C THR A 219 -3.38 -20.64 55.35
N LEU A 220 -3.06 -21.87 54.94
CA LEU A 220 -3.43 -23.09 55.64
C LEU A 220 -2.72 -23.33 57.00
N PRO A 221 -1.45 -22.88 57.25
CA PRO A 221 -0.76 -23.12 58.53
C PRO A 221 -1.11 -22.11 59.62
N THR A 222 -1.96 -21.12 59.41
CA THR A 222 -2.39 -20.11 60.41
C THR A 222 -3.83 -20.38 60.85
#